data_6406f295806bf26d026cf70103a2c2af
#
_entry.id   6406f295806bf26d026cf70103a2c2af
#
_cell.length_a   1.000
_cell.length_b   1.000
_cell.length_c   1.000
_cell.angle_alpha   90.00
_cell.angle_beta   90.00
_cell.angle_gamma   90.00
#
_symmetry.space_group_name_H-M   'P 1'
#
loop_
_entity.id
_entity.type
_entity.pdbx_description
1 polymer ?
#
loop_
_entity_poly.entity_id
_entity_poly.type
_entity_poly.pdbx_seq_one_letter_code
_entity_poly.pdbx_strand_id
1 'polypeptide(L)'
;SFLGNGYKVDIIDKPGKSGYPEAVETLLGDPRAVIFRQIETSTLLKVKGWAIELGSDNLWQLNLFSVDSKINLDNLRLSPSFISGTGQLNLGSNLELTKLVLNGEFEVIVSTNLPIVVKGNAQFPDSWFNATIGTLNQIEETYKLEIEIIDGSKVVFKDE
;
A
#
# COMPACT_ATOMS: atom_id res chain seq x y z
N SER A 1 -14.07 -13.27 -5.53
CA SER A 1 -13.97 -11.93 -4.94
C SER A 1 -15.33 -11.27 -5.00
N PHE A 2 -15.80 -10.76 -3.88
CA PHE A 2 -17.16 -10.23 -3.74
C PHE A 2 -17.32 -8.79 -4.23
N LEU A 3 -16.22 -8.09 -4.49
CA LEU A 3 -16.22 -6.64 -4.77
C LEU A 3 -16.13 -6.28 -6.26
N GLY A 4 -15.63 -7.20 -7.11
CA GLY A 4 -15.50 -6.92 -8.54
C GLY A 4 -14.86 -5.54 -8.80
N ASN A 5 -15.65 -4.62 -9.31
CA ASN A 5 -15.22 -3.26 -9.64
C ASN A 5 -15.43 -2.24 -8.52
N GLY A 6 -15.80 -2.68 -7.32
CA GLY A 6 -16.16 -1.79 -6.22
C GLY A 6 -15.09 -1.65 -5.15
N TYR A 7 -15.47 -0.95 -4.10
CA TYR A 7 -14.73 -0.89 -2.85
C TYR A 7 -15.69 -1.05 -1.66
N LYS A 8 -15.14 -1.41 -0.51
CA LYS A 8 -15.86 -1.52 0.75
C LYS A 8 -15.10 -0.84 1.87
N VAL A 9 -15.78 -0.15 2.75
CA VAL A 9 -15.19 0.48 3.92
C VAL A 9 -15.92 0.00 5.16
N ASP A 10 -15.18 -0.58 6.10
CA ASP A 10 -15.65 -1.00 7.42
C ASP A 10 -14.86 -0.29 8.51
N ILE A 11 -15.47 -0.16 9.69
CA ILE A 11 -14.78 0.33 10.89
C ILE A 11 -14.27 -0.88 11.68
N ILE A 12 -12.97 -0.88 12.00
CA ILE A 12 -12.32 -2.02 12.68
C ILE A 12 -12.80 -2.19 14.11
N ASP A 13 -12.97 -1.08 14.86
CA ASP A 13 -13.43 -1.12 16.25
C ASP A 13 -14.86 -0.63 16.35
N LYS A 14 -15.78 -1.50 16.66
CA LYS A 14 -17.22 -1.18 16.83
C LYS A 14 -17.45 -0.05 17.81
N PRO A 15 -17.84 1.09 17.34
CA PRO A 15 -18.60 2.04 18.10
C PRO A 15 -19.66 2.73 17.28
N GLY A 16 -20.55 3.39 17.92
CA GLY A 16 -21.68 4.03 17.33
C GLY A 16 -21.44 4.71 15.97
N LYS A 17 -22.48 5.20 15.38
CA LYS A 17 -22.58 5.69 14.00
C LYS A 17 -21.61 6.82 13.58
N SER A 18 -20.72 7.27 14.46
CA SER A 18 -19.73 8.32 14.23
C SER A 18 -18.35 7.70 14.03
N GLY A 19 -17.77 7.80 12.88
CA GLY A 19 -16.40 7.34 12.62
C GLY A 19 -16.17 6.76 11.22
N TYR A 20 -17.19 6.71 10.37
CA TYR A 20 -16.99 6.40 8.96
C TYR A 20 -16.25 7.53 8.26
N PRO A 21 -15.30 7.21 7.37
CA PRO A 21 -14.71 8.21 6.52
C PRO A 21 -15.78 8.81 5.62
N GLU A 22 -15.64 10.05 5.28
CA GLU A 22 -16.34 10.59 4.14
C GLU A 22 -15.74 9.97 2.88
N ALA A 23 -16.56 9.24 2.10
CA ALA A 23 -16.17 8.82 0.77
C ALA A 23 -16.73 9.81 -0.24
N VAL A 24 -15.85 10.53 -0.91
CA VAL A 24 -16.22 11.45 -1.99
C VAL A 24 -15.85 10.80 -3.31
N GLU A 25 -16.85 10.44 -4.09
CA GLU A 25 -16.67 9.93 -5.44
C GLU A 25 -16.72 11.06 -6.44
N THR A 26 -15.69 11.21 -7.23
CA THR A 26 -15.70 12.13 -8.37
C THR A 26 -16.22 11.36 -9.58
N LEU A 27 -17.48 11.60 -9.92
CA LEU A 27 -18.15 10.94 -11.05
C LEU A 27 -17.84 11.60 -12.41
N LEU A 28 -17.17 12.75 -12.40
CA LEU A 28 -16.82 13.51 -13.59
C LEU A 28 -15.36 13.28 -13.92
N GLY A 29 -15.12 12.59 -14.99
CA GLY A 29 -13.80 12.33 -15.52
C GLY A 29 -13.41 10.85 -15.53
N ASP A 30 -12.40 10.52 -16.31
CA ASP A 30 -11.72 9.24 -16.34
C ASP A 30 -10.23 9.51 -16.04
N PRO A 31 -9.65 8.96 -15.00
CA PRO A 31 -10.19 7.95 -14.08
C PRO A 31 -11.11 8.52 -12.99
N ARG A 32 -12.05 7.69 -12.52
CA ARG A 32 -12.86 8.00 -11.34
C ARG A 32 -11.97 8.04 -10.10
N ALA A 33 -12.13 9.05 -9.27
CA ALA A 33 -11.43 9.14 -7.99
C ALA A 33 -12.39 8.87 -6.83
N VAL A 34 -11.94 8.08 -5.86
CA VAL A 34 -12.61 7.90 -4.58
C VAL A 34 -11.66 8.41 -3.50
N ILE A 35 -12.08 9.43 -2.77
CA ILE A 35 -11.30 10.04 -1.70
C ILE A 35 -11.93 9.64 -0.37
N PHE A 36 -11.19 8.92 0.46
CA PHE A 36 -11.55 8.64 1.84
C PHE A 36 -10.83 9.66 2.73
N ARG A 37 -11.57 10.44 3.47
CA ARG A 37 -11.00 11.39 4.41
C ARG A 37 -11.73 11.35 5.74
N GLN A 38 -10.99 11.62 6.81
CA GLN A 38 -11.62 11.85 8.10
C GLN A 38 -12.23 13.25 8.11
N ILE A 39 -13.52 13.32 8.44
CA ILE A 39 -14.14 14.60 8.74
C ILE A 39 -13.61 15.04 10.12
N GLU A 40 -13.07 16.23 10.22
CA GLU A 40 -12.68 16.83 11.51
C GLU A 40 -13.92 16.94 12.40
N THR A 41 -14.13 15.96 13.24
CA THR A 41 -15.07 16.04 14.34
C THR A 41 -14.29 16.34 15.61
N SER A 42 -14.78 17.27 16.40
CA SER A 42 -14.24 17.80 17.64
C SER A 42 -13.27 16.86 18.40
N THR A 43 -12.24 17.39 18.96
CA THR A 43 -11.06 16.86 19.67
C THR A 43 -11.26 15.72 20.68
N LEU A 44 -12.46 15.17 20.85
CA LEU A 44 -12.79 14.16 21.86
C LEU A 44 -13.03 12.75 21.31
N LEU A 45 -13.08 12.55 20.01
CA LEU A 45 -13.30 11.24 19.44
C LEU A 45 -11.97 10.63 19.02
N LYS A 46 -11.56 9.55 19.66
CA LYS A 46 -10.44 8.73 19.21
C LYS A 46 -10.70 8.30 17.78
N VAL A 47 -9.74 8.59 16.90
CA VAL A 47 -9.74 8.07 15.53
C VAL A 47 -9.77 6.55 15.61
N LYS A 48 -10.72 5.95 14.92
CA LYS A 48 -10.82 4.50 14.81
C LYS A 48 -10.29 4.05 13.48
N GLY A 49 -9.67 2.89 13.47
CA GLY A 49 -9.13 2.34 12.25
C GLY A 49 -10.24 2.01 11.24
N TRP A 50 -9.92 2.15 9.98
CA TRP A 50 -10.78 1.73 8.87
C TRP A 50 -10.19 0.50 8.20
N ALA A 51 -11.05 -0.41 7.76
CA ALA A 51 -10.70 -1.43 6.79
C ALA A 51 -11.26 -1.02 5.43
N ILE A 52 -10.37 -0.81 4.47
CA ILE A 52 -10.73 -0.48 3.10
C ILE A 52 -10.37 -1.68 2.24
N GLU A 53 -11.34 -2.24 1.56
CA GLU A 53 -11.16 -3.33 0.61
C GLU A 53 -11.39 -2.79 -0.81
N LEU A 54 -10.50 -3.12 -1.73
CA LEU A 54 -10.59 -2.74 -3.14
C LEU A 54 -10.86 -3.98 -3.99
N GLY A 55 -11.75 -3.83 -4.96
CA GLY A 55 -12.02 -4.90 -5.93
C GLY A 55 -10.85 -5.12 -6.88
N SER A 56 -10.58 -6.39 -7.19
CA SER A 56 -9.44 -6.82 -8.02
C SER A 56 -9.62 -6.53 -9.51
N ASP A 57 -10.85 -6.28 -9.97
CA ASP A 57 -11.16 -6.16 -11.39
C ASP A 57 -10.83 -4.77 -11.96
N ASN A 58 -10.60 -3.79 -11.10
CA ASN A 58 -10.22 -2.45 -11.49
C ASN A 58 -8.70 -2.24 -11.46
N LEU A 59 -8.24 -1.32 -12.30
CA LEU A 59 -6.92 -0.72 -12.16
C LEU A 59 -7.03 0.47 -11.22
N TRP A 60 -6.39 0.39 -10.06
CA TRP A 60 -6.39 1.45 -9.06
C TRP A 60 -5.10 2.27 -9.11
N GLN A 61 -5.17 3.51 -8.70
CA GLN A 61 -4.01 4.30 -8.30
C GLN A 61 -4.16 4.65 -6.83
N LEU A 62 -3.17 4.32 -6.03
CA LEU A 62 -3.18 4.62 -4.61
C LEU A 62 -2.37 5.88 -4.33
N ASN A 63 -2.97 6.79 -3.59
CA ASN A 63 -2.30 7.92 -2.97
C ASN A 63 -2.74 7.92 -1.51
N LEU A 64 -1.94 7.27 -0.65
CA LEU A 64 -2.30 7.00 0.73
C LEU A 64 -1.42 7.80 1.68
N PHE A 65 -2.06 8.37 2.70
CA PHE A 65 -1.41 8.80 3.92
C PHE A 65 -2.04 8.05 5.09
N SER A 66 -1.25 7.31 5.84
CA SER A 66 -1.75 6.46 6.91
C SER A 66 -0.80 6.39 8.10
N VAL A 67 -1.33 6.14 9.28
CA VAL A 67 -0.56 5.98 10.52
C VAL A 67 -0.93 4.63 11.13
N ASP A 68 0.09 3.85 11.52
CA ASP A 68 -0.04 2.51 12.11
C ASP A 68 -0.92 1.56 11.28
N SER A 69 -0.78 1.63 9.97
CA SER A 69 -1.62 0.89 9.04
C SER A 69 -1.10 -0.52 8.76
N LYS A 70 -2.03 -1.41 8.39
CA LYS A 70 -1.71 -2.67 7.73
C LYS A 70 -2.29 -2.65 6.33
N ILE A 71 -1.41 -2.68 5.34
CA ILE A 71 -1.76 -2.57 3.92
C ILE A 71 -1.41 -3.88 3.25
N ASN A 72 -2.39 -4.53 2.64
CA ASN A 72 -2.19 -5.73 1.85
C ASN A 72 -2.50 -5.42 0.39
N LEU A 73 -1.49 -5.56 -0.47
CA LEU A 73 -1.58 -5.30 -1.91
C LEU A 73 -1.57 -6.58 -2.75
N ASP A 74 -1.85 -7.74 -2.15
CA ASP A 74 -1.99 -8.96 -2.92
C ASP A 74 -3.28 -8.95 -3.77
N ASN A 75 -3.22 -9.58 -4.96
CA ASN A 75 -4.33 -9.69 -5.90
C ASN A 75 -4.93 -8.35 -6.38
N LEU A 76 -4.15 -7.29 -6.38
CA LEU A 76 -4.57 -5.98 -6.89
C LEU A 76 -3.84 -5.62 -8.19
N ARG A 77 -4.54 -4.87 -9.02
CA ARG A 77 -3.99 -4.23 -10.22
C ARG A 77 -3.83 -2.75 -9.94
N LEU A 78 -2.58 -2.29 -9.90
CA LEU A 78 -2.25 -0.93 -9.52
C LEU A 78 -1.44 -0.24 -10.62
N SER A 79 -1.79 1.00 -10.93
CA SER A 79 -0.90 1.94 -11.60
C SER A 79 0.14 2.51 -10.61
N PRO A 80 1.18 3.21 -11.04
CA PRO A 80 2.17 3.78 -10.14
C PRO A 80 1.53 4.50 -8.96
N SER A 81 1.90 4.08 -7.75
CA SER A 81 1.22 4.44 -6.50
C SER A 81 2.18 5.05 -5.49
N PHE A 82 1.64 5.86 -4.59
CA PHE A 82 2.36 6.55 -3.51
C PHE A 82 1.74 6.22 -2.17
N ILE A 83 2.57 5.80 -1.21
CA ILE A 83 2.15 5.52 0.17
C ILE A 83 3.07 6.28 1.12
N SER A 84 2.47 7.05 2.03
CA SER A 84 3.20 7.79 3.06
C SER A 84 2.65 7.54 4.45
N GLY A 85 3.51 7.72 5.45
CA GLY A 85 3.17 7.57 6.87
C GLY A 85 3.89 6.43 7.55
N THR A 86 3.16 5.59 8.30
CA THR A 86 3.75 4.48 9.06
C THR A 86 2.89 3.22 8.98
N GLY A 87 3.54 2.05 9.01
CA GLY A 87 2.81 0.79 9.06
C GLY A 87 3.53 -0.42 8.50
N GLN A 88 2.74 -1.45 8.27
CA GLN A 88 3.16 -2.69 7.63
C GLN A 88 2.53 -2.81 6.24
N LEU A 89 3.35 -3.15 5.26
CA LEU A 89 2.95 -3.33 3.88
C LEU A 89 3.27 -4.75 3.42
N ASN A 90 2.27 -5.46 2.94
CA ASN A 90 2.43 -6.78 2.36
C ASN A 90 2.28 -6.72 0.83
N LEU A 91 3.33 -7.16 0.12
CA LEU A 91 3.39 -7.24 -1.33
C LEU A 91 3.29 -8.70 -1.76
N GLY A 92 2.10 -9.13 -2.12
CA GLY A 92 1.84 -10.51 -2.53
C GLY A 92 2.32 -10.83 -3.95
N SER A 93 2.42 -12.11 -4.25
CA SER A 93 2.92 -12.61 -5.55
C SER A 93 2.04 -12.25 -6.75
N ASN A 94 0.75 -12.03 -6.52
CA ASN A 94 -0.22 -11.70 -7.56
C ASN A 94 -0.46 -10.19 -7.72
N LEU A 95 0.40 -9.37 -7.15
CA LEU A 95 0.37 -7.92 -7.32
C LEU A 95 0.77 -7.55 -8.76
N GLU A 96 -0.08 -6.80 -9.43
CA GLU A 96 0.23 -6.15 -10.70
C GLU A 96 0.50 -4.66 -10.44
N LEU A 97 1.78 -4.30 -10.26
CA LEU A 97 2.24 -2.95 -9.99
C LEU A 97 3.64 -2.77 -10.58
N THR A 98 3.86 -1.66 -11.27
CA THR A 98 5.17 -1.37 -11.88
C THR A 98 6.04 -0.46 -11.03
N LYS A 99 5.42 0.45 -10.26
CA LYS A 99 6.15 1.40 -9.41
C LYS A 99 5.38 1.73 -8.14
N LEU A 100 6.09 1.66 -7.01
CA LEU A 100 5.62 2.07 -5.69
C LEU A 100 6.60 3.08 -5.09
N VAL A 101 6.08 4.21 -4.61
CA VAL A 101 6.88 5.20 -3.89
C VAL A 101 6.49 5.16 -2.42
N LEU A 102 7.48 5.00 -1.53
CA LEU A 102 7.31 4.95 -0.09
C LEU A 102 7.95 6.18 0.58
N ASN A 103 7.21 6.82 1.47
CA ASN A 103 7.68 7.95 2.26
C ASN A 103 7.25 7.80 3.73
N GLY A 104 8.19 7.46 4.62
CA GLY A 104 7.92 7.31 6.05
C GLY A 104 8.56 6.07 6.67
N GLU A 105 7.90 5.45 7.65
CA GLU A 105 8.43 4.31 8.39
C GLU A 105 7.58 3.06 8.10
N PHE A 106 8.13 2.12 7.32
CA PHE A 106 7.41 0.92 6.91
C PHE A 106 8.20 -0.37 7.15
N GLU A 107 7.48 -1.39 7.60
CA GLU A 107 7.89 -2.77 7.46
C GLU A 107 7.26 -3.35 6.21
N VAL A 108 8.08 -3.79 5.24
CA VAL A 108 7.60 -4.30 3.95
C VAL A 108 7.86 -5.79 3.86
N ILE A 109 6.80 -6.57 3.85
CA ILE A 109 6.85 -8.02 3.67
C ILE A 109 6.65 -8.30 2.19
N VAL A 110 7.59 -9.02 1.59
CA VAL A 110 7.59 -9.30 0.16
C VAL A 110 7.50 -10.80 -0.08
N SER A 111 6.55 -11.21 -0.91
CA SER A 111 6.47 -12.59 -1.35
C SER A 111 7.72 -12.98 -2.16
N THR A 112 8.28 -14.16 -1.87
CA THR A 112 9.50 -14.68 -2.51
C THR A 112 9.41 -14.78 -4.03
N ASN A 113 8.20 -14.81 -4.57
CA ASN A 113 7.95 -14.91 -6.01
C ASN A 113 7.72 -13.54 -6.70
N LEU A 114 7.82 -12.44 -5.96
CA LEU A 114 7.67 -11.11 -6.53
C LEU A 114 9.04 -10.49 -6.79
N PRO A 115 9.50 -10.39 -8.05
CA PRO A 115 10.77 -9.76 -8.36
C PRO A 115 10.65 -8.24 -8.21
N ILE A 116 11.47 -7.68 -7.31
CA ILE A 116 11.49 -6.24 -7.02
C ILE A 116 12.87 -5.65 -7.24
N VAL A 117 12.91 -4.35 -7.53
CA VAL A 117 14.10 -3.52 -7.43
C VAL A 117 13.83 -2.38 -6.46
N VAL A 118 14.77 -2.11 -5.55
CA VAL A 118 14.63 -1.06 -4.55
C VAL A 118 15.62 0.07 -4.84
N LYS A 119 15.13 1.29 -4.86
CA LYS A 119 15.90 2.53 -4.98
C LYS A 119 15.75 3.35 -3.70
N GLY A 120 16.86 3.76 -3.11
CA GLY A 120 16.91 4.49 -1.85
C GLY A 120 17.44 3.64 -0.69
N ASN A 121 17.38 4.18 0.52
CA ASN A 121 17.95 3.55 1.72
C ASN A 121 16.92 2.66 2.40
N ALA A 122 17.28 1.39 2.62
CA ALA A 122 16.45 0.42 3.34
C ALA A 122 17.31 -0.59 4.10
N GLN A 123 16.66 -1.32 5.03
CA GLN A 123 17.23 -2.51 5.64
C GLN A 123 16.65 -3.75 4.97
N PHE A 124 17.50 -4.73 4.71
CA PHE A 124 17.13 -5.96 4.02
C PHE A 124 17.42 -7.17 4.90
N PRO A 125 16.69 -8.29 4.74
CA PRO A 125 17.03 -9.55 5.39
C PRO A 125 18.43 -10.04 4.98
N ASP A 126 19.13 -10.71 5.89
CA ASP A 126 20.45 -11.28 5.59
C ASP A 126 20.41 -12.30 4.44
N SER A 127 19.28 -12.98 4.26
CA SER A 127 19.00 -13.91 3.17
C SER A 127 19.13 -13.28 1.77
N TRP A 128 18.99 -11.94 1.68
CA TRP A 128 19.06 -11.20 0.42
C TRP A 128 20.48 -10.78 0.03
N PHE A 129 21.46 -10.96 0.92
CA PHE A 129 22.84 -10.46 0.72
C PHE A 129 23.67 -11.18 -0.35
N ASN A 130 23.18 -12.25 -0.95
CA ASN A 130 23.79 -12.82 -2.15
C ASN A 130 23.26 -12.16 -3.45
N ALA A 131 22.30 -11.28 -3.34
CA ALA A 131 21.82 -10.46 -4.44
C ALA A 131 22.60 -9.15 -4.45
N THR A 132 23.07 -8.72 -5.59
CA THR A 132 23.68 -7.40 -5.81
C THR A 132 22.80 -6.34 -5.17
N ILE A 133 23.40 -5.45 -4.39
CA ILE A 133 22.73 -4.40 -3.62
C ILE A 133 21.55 -3.83 -4.41
N GLY A 134 20.35 -3.97 -3.87
CA GLY A 134 19.12 -3.38 -4.42
C GLY A 134 18.26 -4.25 -5.32
N THR A 135 18.55 -5.55 -5.46
CA THR A 135 17.74 -6.41 -6.33
C THR A 135 17.46 -7.75 -5.71
N LEU A 136 16.22 -8.00 -5.40
CA LEU A 136 15.73 -9.30 -5.01
C LEU A 136 15.41 -10.12 -6.26
N ASN A 137 15.93 -11.35 -6.36
CA ASN A 137 15.67 -12.28 -7.48
C ASN A 137 16.07 -11.74 -8.85
N GLN A 138 17.28 -11.19 -9.01
CA GLN A 138 17.81 -10.97 -10.34
C GLN A 138 18.13 -12.31 -11.05
N ILE A 139 17.23 -12.65 -11.96
CA ILE A 139 17.64 -13.14 -13.26
C ILE A 139 17.67 -11.88 -14.12
N GLU A 140 18.82 -11.57 -14.71
CA GLU A 140 19.05 -10.43 -15.61
C GLU A 140 17.81 -10.19 -16.48
N GLU A 141 17.24 -8.98 -16.40
CA GLU A 141 16.30 -8.34 -17.35
C GLU A 141 14.85 -8.10 -16.94
N THR A 142 14.24 -8.69 -15.91
CA THR A 142 12.82 -8.39 -15.63
C THR A 142 12.46 -8.28 -14.15
N TYR A 143 12.70 -7.13 -13.54
CA TYR A 143 11.97 -6.81 -12.32
C TYR A 143 10.52 -6.44 -12.67
N LYS A 144 9.59 -6.92 -11.87
CA LYS A 144 8.16 -6.63 -12.04
C LYS A 144 7.78 -5.31 -11.36
N LEU A 145 8.43 -4.97 -10.24
CA LEU A 145 8.10 -3.85 -9.40
C LEU A 145 9.34 -3.04 -8.99
N GLU A 146 9.32 -1.75 -9.28
CA GLU A 146 10.26 -0.76 -8.74
C GLU A 146 9.69 -0.16 -7.45
N ILE A 147 10.46 -0.21 -6.35
CA ILE A 147 10.13 0.45 -5.09
C ILE A 147 11.13 1.60 -4.90
N GLU A 148 10.62 2.82 -4.91
CA GLU A 148 11.40 4.03 -4.64
C GLU A 148 11.15 4.50 -3.20
N ILE A 149 12.22 4.66 -2.43
CA ILE A 149 12.16 5.10 -1.04
C ILE A 149 12.65 6.54 -0.98
N ILE A 150 11.81 7.43 -0.49
CA ILE A 150 12.13 8.86 -0.33
C ILE A 150 13.15 9.04 0.79
N ASP A 151 14.09 9.97 0.60
CA ASP A 151 15.13 10.29 1.56
C ASP A 151 14.56 10.65 2.94
N GLY A 152 15.17 10.10 3.99
CA GLY A 152 14.71 10.25 5.36
C GLY A 152 13.69 9.21 5.83
N SER A 153 13.19 8.38 4.93
CA SER A 153 12.33 7.25 5.29
C SER A 153 13.10 6.12 5.96
N LYS A 154 12.41 5.34 6.79
CA LYS A 154 12.92 4.11 7.42
C LYS A 154 12.12 2.92 6.93
N VAL A 155 12.68 2.17 6.01
CA VAL A 155 12.03 1.01 5.43
C VAL A 155 12.82 -0.24 5.75
N VAL A 156 12.13 -1.26 6.29
CA VAL A 156 12.69 -2.56 6.63
C VAL A 156 11.96 -3.62 5.81
N PHE A 157 12.70 -4.32 4.97
CA PHE A 157 12.16 -5.45 4.21
C PHE A 157 12.24 -6.75 4.98
N LYS A 158 11.26 -7.61 4.79
CA LYS A 158 11.20 -8.97 5.32
C LYS A 158 10.72 -9.95 4.27
N ASP A 159 11.17 -11.18 4.38
CA ASP A 159 10.60 -12.31 3.64
C ASP A 159 9.23 -12.69 4.23
N GLU A 160 8.34 -13.21 3.37
CA GLU A 160 7.05 -13.79 3.75
C GLU A 160 7.24 -15.08 4.56
#